data_8a495c091d57e2ea42f41f0c78babb0f
#
_entry.id   8a495c091d57e2ea42f41f0c78babb0f
#
_cell.length_a   1.000
_cell.length_b   1.000
_cell.length_c   1.000
_cell.angle_alpha   90.00
_cell.angle_beta   90.00
_cell.angle_gamma   90.00
#
_symmetry.space_group_name_H-M   'P 1'
#
loop_
_entity.id
_entity.type
_entity.pdbx_description
1 polymer ?
#
loop_
_entity_poly.entity_id
_entity_poly.type
_entity_poly.pdbx_seq_one_letter_code
_entity_poly.pdbx_strand_id
1 'polypeptide(L)'
;PKASDKAEDVNDRCLVLQFEEGDIRALFGGDISTDVEEQLIRRRKWDKVLIFKADHHGSRYANAEALLKCIRPEITVASAGKDNRYGHPSPDAVQRIKESGSRFFCTIEGGRIRVRVIENKLVCETYVK
;
A
#
# COMPACT_ATOMS: atom_id res chain seq x y z
N PRO A 1 -20.68 6.70 19.54
CA PRO A 1 -20.77 5.90 19.88
C PRO A 1 -20.61 4.80 19.38
N LYS A 2 -19.86 4.66 18.98
CA LYS A 2 -19.65 3.61 18.23
C LYS A 2 -18.61 2.82 18.83
N ALA A 3 -18.75 1.55 18.81
CA ALA A 3 -17.73 0.64 19.28
C ALA A 3 -16.41 0.93 18.60
N SER A 4 -16.50 1.36 17.40
CA SER A 4 -15.32 1.75 16.64
C SER A 4 -14.55 2.89 17.30
N ASP A 5 -15.24 3.73 18.03
CA ASP A 5 -14.57 4.86 18.67
C ASP A 5 -13.67 4.40 19.81
N LYS A 6 -14.01 3.27 20.40
CA LYS A 6 -13.24 2.74 21.51
C LYS A 6 -12.07 1.92 21.03
N ALA A 7 -12.25 1.26 19.92
CA ALA A 7 -11.23 0.37 19.39
C ALA A 7 -10.36 1.05 18.33
N GLU A 8 -10.60 2.31 18.07
CA GLU A 8 -9.87 3.02 17.06
C GLU A 8 -8.39 3.10 17.37
N ASP A 9 -7.59 2.55 16.50
CA ASP A 9 -6.15 2.64 16.58
C ASP A 9 -5.74 4.07 16.22
N VAL A 10 -4.77 4.62 16.91
CA VAL A 10 -4.26 5.95 16.60
C VAL A 10 -3.76 6.02 15.15
N ASN A 11 -3.29 4.90 14.60
CA ASN A 11 -2.85 4.82 13.21
C ASN A 11 -3.99 5.00 12.21
N ASP A 12 -5.22 4.74 12.62
CA ASP A 12 -6.38 4.91 11.74
C ASP A 12 -6.75 6.37 11.51
N ARG A 13 -6.04 7.27 12.18
CA ARG A 13 -6.22 8.71 11.97
C ARG A 13 -5.21 9.27 10.98
N CYS A 14 -4.49 8.40 10.30
CA CYS A 14 -3.52 8.83 9.31
C CYS A 14 -4.19 9.50 8.12
N LEU A 15 -3.47 10.41 7.50
CA LEU A 15 -3.90 11.05 6.27
C LEU A 15 -3.74 10.08 5.12
N VAL A 16 -4.79 9.92 4.35
CA VAL A 16 -4.75 9.12 3.11
C VAL A 16 -4.65 10.08 1.94
N LEU A 17 -3.61 9.89 1.14
CA LEU A 17 -3.35 10.75 -0.01
C LEU A 17 -3.45 9.98 -1.31
N GLN A 18 -4.12 10.57 -2.28
CA GLN A 18 -4.09 10.07 -3.65
C GLN A 18 -3.45 11.14 -4.52
N PHE A 19 -2.41 10.74 -5.22
CA PHE A 19 -1.71 11.62 -6.16
C PHE A 19 -2.15 11.27 -7.57
N GLU A 20 -2.50 12.28 -8.36
CA GLU A 20 -2.85 12.08 -9.76
C GLU A 20 -2.10 13.05 -10.64
N GLU A 21 -1.54 12.53 -11.73
CA GLU A 21 -0.95 13.34 -12.77
C GLU A 21 -1.14 12.61 -14.09
N GLY A 22 -1.98 13.16 -14.98
CA GLY A 22 -2.37 12.48 -16.21
C GLY A 22 -3.03 11.14 -15.88
N ASP A 23 -2.52 10.07 -16.42
CA ASP A 23 -3.04 8.72 -16.17
C ASP A 23 -2.37 8.03 -14.98
N ILE A 24 -1.46 8.73 -14.31
CA ILE A 24 -0.73 8.16 -13.18
C ILE A 24 -1.49 8.44 -11.91
N ARG A 25 -1.80 7.38 -11.15
CA ARG A 25 -2.41 7.49 -9.84
C ARG A 25 -1.58 6.72 -8.84
N ALA A 26 -1.28 7.36 -7.72
CA ALA A 26 -0.56 6.74 -6.62
C ALA A 26 -1.37 6.90 -5.35
N LEU A 27 -1.41 5.87 -4.52
CA LEU A 27 -2.16 5.87 -3.26
C LEU A 27 -1.22 5.66 -2.08
N PHE A 28 -1.35 6.52 -1.09
CA PHE A 28 -0.58 6.46 0.16
C PHE A 28 -1.56 6.46 1.32
N GLY A 29 -1.73 5.33 1.98
CA GLY A 29 -2.69 5.21 3.08
C GLY A 29 -2.08 5.42 4.46
N GLY A 30 -0.77 5.53 4.57
CA GLY A 30 -0.11 5.64 5.85
C GLY A 30 -0.20 4.34 6.64
N ASP A 31 -0.52 4.45 7.91
CA ASP A 31 -0.57 3.28 8.79
C ASP A 31 -2.00 2.82 9.09
N ILE A 32 -2.93 3.03 8.15
CA ILE A 32 -4.31 2.62 8.34
C ILE A 32 -4.47 1.10 8.37
N SER A 33 -5.53 0.65 9.02
CA SER A 33 -5.86 -0.76 9.13
C SER A 33 -6.89 -1.17 8.08
N THR A 34 -7.19 -2.47 8.02
CA THR A 34 -8.22 -3.02 7.16
C THR A 34 -9.58 -2.35 7.36
N ASP A 35 -9.91 -1.98 8.60
CA ASP A 35 -11.19 -1.32 8.88
C ASP A 35 -11.31 0.02 8.15
N VAL A 36 -10.24 0.80 8.15
CA VAL A 36 -10.24 2.08 7.43
C VAL A 36 -10.21 1.86 5.93
N GLU A 37 -9.46 0.85 5.47
CA GLU A 37 -9.45 0.49 4.05
C GLU A 37 -10.86 0.18 3.55
N GLU A 38 -11.64 -0.57 4.34
CA GLU A 38 -13.01 -0.88 3.97
C GLU A 38 -13.89 0.37 3.88
N GLN A 39 -13.69 1.31 4.78
CA GLN A 39 -14.41 2.58 4.72
C GLN A 39 -14.06 3.35 3.46
N LEU A 40 -12.79 3.37 3.08
CA LEU A 40 -12.36 4.03 1.85
C LEU A 40 -13.02 3.45 0.61
N ILE A 41 -13.11 2.12 0.56
CA ILE A 41 -13.74 1.43 -0.56
C ILE A 41 -15.21 1.81 -0.69
N ARG A 42 -15.91 1.95 0.43
CA ARG A 42 -17.35 2.25 0.43
C ARG A 42 -17.67 3.67 0.06
N ARG A 43 -16.74 4.61 0.31
CA ARG A 43 -17.01 6.03 0.17
C ARG A 43 -17.05 6.52 -1.27
N ARG A 44 -16.37 5.83 -2.15
CA ARG A 44 -16.34 6.23 -3.55
C ARG A 44 -15.93 5.07 -4.45
N LYS A 45 -16.17 5.28 -5.75
CA LYS A 45 -15.73 4.35 -6.75
C LYS A 45 -14.25 4.61 -7.03
N TRP A 46 -13.46 3.56 -7.14
CA TRP A 46 -12.03 3.67 -7.36
C TRP A 46 -11.65 3.30 -8.78
N ASP A 47 -10.82 4.12 -9.39
CA ASP A 47 -10.16 3.77 -10.64
C ASP A 47 -8.87 3.03 -10.32
N LYS A 48 -8.28 2.42 -11.33
CA LYS A 48 -7.02 1.71 -11.16
C LYS A 48 -5.93 2.64 -10.64
N VAL A 49 -5.28 2.22 -9.57
CA VAL A 49 -4.13 2.92 -9.00
C VAL A 49 -2.88 2.23 -9.54
N LEU A 50 -1.99 2.96 -10.17
CA LEU A 50 -0.78 2.35 -10.74
C LEU A 50 0.26 2.03 -9.67
N ILE A 51 0.39 2.92 -8.70
CA ILE A 51 1.40 2.78 -7.65
C ILE A 51 0.71 2.82 -6.29
N PHE A 52 0.89 1.77 -5.51
CA PHE A 52 0.34 1.68 -4.17
C PHE A 52 1.47 1.55 -3.16
N LYS A 53 1.49 2.46 -2.19
CA LYS A 53 2.39 2.33 -1.05
C LYS A 53 1.66 1.46 -0.03
N ALA A 54 2.18 0.27 0.24
CA ALA A 54 1.54 -0.67 1.16
C ALA A 54 1.23 -0.01 2.49
N ASP A 55 0.00 -0.20 2.97
CA ASP A 55 -0.43 0.38 4.22
C ASP A 55 0.29 -0.26 5.40
N HIS A 56 0.61 0.56 6.39
CA HIS A 56 1.23 0.13 7.62
C HIS A 56 2.46 -0.76 7.38
N HIS A 57 3.33 -0.32 6.47
CA HIS A 57 4.59 -0.99 6.13
C HIS A 57 4.44 -2.46 5.70
N GLY A 58 3.29 -2.82 5.17
CA GLY A 58 3.01 -4.19 4.77
C GLY A 58 2.48 -5.06 5.90
N SER A 59 1.81 -4.47 6.88
CA SER A 59 1.19 -5.22 7.97
C SER A 59 0.12 -6.18 7.43
N ARG A 60 -0.01 -7.34 8.09
CA ARG A 60 -1.08 -8.29 7.76
C ARG A 60 -2.47 -7.77 8.17
N TYR A 61 -2.53 -6.77 9.04
CA TYR A 61 -3.78 -6.15 9.47
C TYR A 61 -4.19 -4.98 8.58
N ALA A 62 -3.51 -4.84 7.47
CA ALA A 62 -3.79 -3.87 6.44
C ALA A 62 -3.58 -4.55 5.08
N ASN A 63 -3.74 -3.82 3.99
CA ASN A 63 -3.53 -4.35 2.64
C ASN A 63 -4.48 -5.51 2.34
N ALA A 64 -5.75 -5.29 2.64
CA ALA A 64 -6.78 -6.31 2.49
C ALA A 64 -7.02 -6.65 1.02
N GLU A 65 -7.43 -7.89 0.78
CA GLU A 65 -7.77 -8.33 -0.57
C GLU A 65 -8.83 -7.44 -1.20
N ALA A 66 -9.82 -7.01 -0.41
CA ALA A 66 -10.89 -6.15 -0.92
C ALA A 66 -10.35 -4.83 -1.47
N LEU A 67 -9.40 -4.21 -0.75
CA LEU A 67 -8.77 -2.98 -1.24
C LEU A 67 -7.99 -3.25 -2.52
N LEU A 68 -7.18 -4.30 -2.52
CA LEU A 68 -6.35 -4.64 -3.67
C LEU A 68 -7.18 -4.92 -4.92
N LYS A 69 -8.32 -5.59 -4.76
CA LYS A 69 -9.24 -5.82 -5.88
C LYS A 69 -9.87 -4.53 -6.40
N CYS A 70 -10.08 -3.59 -5.50
CA CYS A 70 -10.70 -2.32 -5.84
C CYS A 70 -9.75 -1.39 -6.60
N ILE A 71 -8.52 -1.25 -6.12
CA ILE A 71 -7.53 -0.34 -6.71
C ILE A 71 -6.62 -0.99 -7.76
N ARG A 72 -6.49 -2.29 -7.74
CA ARG A 72 -5.73 -3.07 -8.74
C ARG A 72 -4.35 -2.49 -9.07
N PRO A 73 -3.46 -2.35 -8.07
CA PRO A 73 -2.19 -1.67 -8.30
C PRO A 73 -1.26 -2.46 -9.22
N GLU A 74 -0.56 -1.75 -10.09
CA GLU A 74 0.42 -2.38 -10.96
C GLU A 74 1.72 -2.64 -10.19
N ILE A 75 2.12 -1.65 -9.38
CA ILE A 75 3.29 -1.75 -8.52
C ILE A 75 2.89 -1.44 -7.09
N THR A 76 3.32 -2.26 -6.15
CA THR A 76 3.14 -2.02 -4.72
C THR A 76 4.50 -1.97 -4.06
N VAL A 77 4.72 -0.93 -3.27
CA VAL A 77 6.00 -0.72 -2.57
C VAL A 77 5.76 -0.74 -1.07
N ALA A 78 6.56 -1.50 -0.34
CA ALA A 78 6.56 -1.46 1.11
C ALA A 78 7.87 -0.85 1.59
N SER A 79 7.77 0.02 2.58
CA SER A 79 8.92 0.62 3.24
C SER A 79 9.02 0.03 4.63
N ALA A 80 10.12 -0.67 4.91
CA ALA A 80 10.32 -1.31 6.20
C ALA A 80 11.81 -1.37 6.49
N GLY A 81 12.16 -1.33 7.77
CA GLY A 81 13.55 -1.45 8.21
C GLY A 81 13.97 -2.90 8.25
N LYS A 82 15.24 -3.14 7.92
CA LYS A 82 15.79 -4.48 8.04
C LYS A 82 15.74 -4.90 9.50
N ASP A 83 15.34 -6.16 9.73
CA ASP A 83 15.25 -6.70 11.09
C ASP A 83 14.31 -5.92 12.01
N ASN A 84 13.25 -5.31 11.43
CA ASN A 84 12.28 -4.62 12.25
C ASN A 84 11.52 -5.61 13.15
N ARG A 85 11.19 -5.16 14.35
CA ARG A 85 10.57 -6.03 15.37
C ARG A 85 9.11 -6.40 15.07
N TYR A 86 8.49 -5.74 14.11
CA TYR A 86 7.09 -6.03 13.77
C TYR A 86 6.96 -7.12 12.72
N GLY A 87 8.07 -7.53 12.11
CA GLY A 87 8.02 -8.51 11.04
C GLY A 87 7.38 -7.99 9.77
N HIS A 88 7.48 -6.71 9.51
CA HIS A 88 6.95 -6.10 8.28
C HIS A 88 7.99 -6.13 7.16
N PRO A 89 7.58 -6.33 5.93
CA PRO A 89 6.23 -6.69 5.51
C PRO A 89 5.88 -8.11 5.93
N SER A 90 4.63 -8.32 6.32
CA SER A 90 4.16 -9.64 6.72
C SER A 90 4.09 -10.58 5.50
N PRO A 91 4.49 -11.85 5.64
CA PRO A 91 4.35 -12.80 4.53
C PRO A 91 2.91 -12.89 4.01
N ASP A 92 1.92 -12.81 4.90
CA ASP A 92 0.52 -12.84 4.51
C ASP A 92 0.14 -11.66 3.61
N ALA A 93 0.59 -10.46 3.97
CA ALA A 93 0.32 -9.27 3.19
C ALA A 93 1.03 -9.33 1.84
N VAL A 94 2.28 -9.76 1.83
CA VAL A 94 3.05 -9.88 0.59
C VAL A 94 2.39 -10.86 -0.36
N GLN A 95 1.90 -11.98 0.16
CA GLN A 95 1.22 -12.97 -0.64
C GLN A 95 -0.06 -12.40 -1.27
N ARG A 96 -0.87 -11.71 -0.48
CA ARG A 96 -2.11 -11.07 -1.01
C ARG A 96 -1.79 -10.08 -2.12
N ILE A 97 -0.75 -9.28 -1.93
CA ILE A 97 -0.33 -8.28 -2.91
C ILE A 97 0.09 -8.95 -4.21
N LYS A 98 0.92 -9.97 -4.13
CA LYS A 98 1.38 -10.69 -5.31
C LYS A 98 0.25 -11.42 -6.03
N GLU A 99 -0.66 -12.01 -5.27
CA GLU A 99 -1.80 -12.72 -5.84
C GLU A 99 -2.78 -11.77 -6.54
N SER A 100 -2.78 -10.49 -6.16
CA SER A 100 -3.61 -9.49 -6.83
C SER A 100 -3.07 -9.11 -8.21
N GLY A 101 -1.88 -9.59 -8.56
CA GLY A 101 -1.24 -9.26 -9.84
C GLY A 101 -0.28 -8.09 -9.77
N SER A 102 -0.11 -7.49 -8.60
CA SER A 102 0.79 -6.36 -8.42
C SER A 102 2.24 -6.82 -8.29
N ARG A 103 3.16 -6.09 -8.90
CA ARG A 103 4.59 -6.33 -8.70
C ARG A 103 4.98 -5.71 -7.36
N PHE A 104 5.61 -6.50 -6.51
CA PHE A 104 5.93 -6.07 -5.15
C PHE A 104 7.42 -5.76 -4.97
N PHE A 105 7.71 -4.63 -4.35
CA PHE A 105 9.07 -4.20 -4.02
C PHE A 105 9.13 -3.74 -2.56
N CYS A 106 10.21 -4.08 -1.88
CA CYS A 106 10.38 -3.71 -0.47
C CYS A 106 11.77 -3.10 -0.26
N THR A 107 11.83 -2.07 0.56
CA THR A 107 13.10 -1.40 0.85
C THR A 107 14.08 -2.27 1.61
N ILE A 108 13.62 -3.31 2.30
CA ILE A 108 14.52 -4.26 2.99
C ILE A 108 15.46 -4.90 1.98
N GLU A 109 14.92 -5.33 0.84
CA GLU A 109 15.71 -6.03 -0.18
C GLU A 109 16.25 -5.09 -1.23
N GLY A 110 15.48 -4.11 -1.61
CA GLY A 110 15.82 -3.21 -2.72
C GLY A 110 16.54 -1.94 -2.32
N GLY A 111 16.67 -1.66 -1.02
CA GLY A 111 17.23 -0.39 -0.57
C GLY A 111 16.32 0.76 -0.98
N ARG A 112 16.87 1.78 -1.61
CA ARG A 112 16.06 2.86 -2.14
C ARG A 112 15.30 2.38 -3.37
N ILE A 113 14.01 2.66 -3.42
CA ILE A 113 13.17 2.28 -4.55
C ILE A 113 12.71 3.55 -5.25
N ARG A 114 12.87 3.56 -6.56
CA ARG A 114 12.47 4.68 -7.40
C ARG A 114 11.54 4.18 -8.48
N VAL A 115 10.36 4.80 -8.57
CA VAL A 115 9.40 4.47 -9.62
C VAL A 115 9.33 5.64 -10.58
N ARG A 116 9.53 5.37 -11.86
CA ARG A 116 9.49 6.38 -12.90
C ARG A 116 8.57 5.95 -14.03
N VAL A 117 8.07 6.94 -14.76
CA VAL A 117 7.32 6.68 -15.99
C VAL A 117 8.21 7.07 -17.15
N ILE A 118 8.52 6.10 -17.99
CA ILE A 118 9.35 6.29 -19.17
C ILE A 118 8.57 5.73 -20.37
N GLU A 119 8.30 6.58 -21.35
CA GLU A 119 7.58 6.19 -22.55
C GLU A 119 6.26 5.47 -22.23
N ASN A 120 5.51 6.04 -21.29
CA ASN A 120 4.20 5.53 -20.84
C ASN A 120 4.28 4.18 -20.11
N LYS A 121 5.46 3.79 -19.65
CA LYS A 121 5.65 2.55 -18.90
C LYS A 121 6.18 2.86 -17.51
N LEU A 122 5.72 2.09 -16.53
CA LEU A 122 6.26 2.19 -15.17
C LEU A 122 7.56 1.41 -15.08
N VAL A 123 8.60 2.09 -14.63
CA VAL A 123 9.91 1.49 -14.41
C VAL A 123 10.25 1.59 -12.95
N CYS A 124 10.54 0.46 -12.31
CA CYS A 124 10.90 0.42 -10.90
C CYS A 124 12.38 0.06 -10.77
N GLU A 125 13.11 0.93 -10.09
CA GLU A 125 14.56 0.76 -9.91
C GLU A 125 14.85 0.61 -8.43
N THR A 126 15.76 -0.30 -8.10
CA THR A 126 16.19 -0.51 -6.72
C THR A 126 17.67 -0.18 -6.59
N TYR A 127 18.05 0.36 -5.44
CA TYR A 127 19.42 0.80 -5.18
C TYR A 127 19.87 0.20 -3.85
N VAL A 128 20.59 -0.91 -3.92
CA VAL A 128 21.16 -1.55 -2.73
C VAL A 128 22.58 -1.06 -2.56
N LYS A 129 22.92 -0.72 -1.32
CA LYS A 129 24.30 -0.34 -1.02
C LYS A 129 25.17 -1.57 -0.84
#